data_5b65d7e3797352bc1457f23f770b1ea9
#
_entry.id   5b65d7e3797352bc1457f23f770b1ea9
#
_cell.length_a   1.000
_cell.length_b   1.000
_cell.length_c   1.000
_cell.angle_alpha   90.00
_cell.angle_beta   90.00
_cell.angle_gamma   90.00
#
_symmetry.space_group_name_H-M   'P 1'
#
loop_
_entity.id
_entity.type
_entity.pdbx_description
1 polymer ?
#
loop_
_entity_poly.entity_id
_entity_poly.type
_entity_poly.pdbx_seq_one_letter_code
_entity_poly.pdbx_strand_id
1 'polypeptide(L)'
;MEILESVFLKPVMKKIITIAICAFAVFTFAHTHTNTKLTYETKIVAATILAEARGEGHGGMYAVAAVIAQRAFERKRTPKEVCLKPYQFSCWNGKTLKSLEHLLKGPQADYAIALAKNIKLLSRDFVGFANHYHATWMKKKPYWAKGKKPVKVIGQHAFYKL
;
A
#
# COMPACT_ATOMS: atom_id res chain seq x y z
N MET A 1 -62.35 11.16 24.32
CA MET A 1 -61.34 10.12 24.12
C MET A 1 -60.06 10.68 23.48
N GLU A 2 -59.80 11.99 23.62
CA GLU A 2 -58.63 12.69 22.98
C GLU A 2 -57.59 13.25 23.94
N ILE A 3 -57.74 13.07 25.26
CA ILE A 3 -56.82 13.67 26.25
C ILE A 3 -55.72 12.70 26.74
N LEU A 4 -55.85 11.41 26.43
CA LEU A 4 -54.93 10.38 26.92
C LEU A 4 -53.68 10.16 26.03
N GLU A 5 -53.67 10.57 24.76
CA GLU A 5 -52.52 10.39 23.88
C GLU A 5 -51.42 11.44 24.00
N SER A 6 -51.73 12.66 24.51
CA SER A 6 -50.75 13.75 24.54
C SER A 6 -49.75 13.68 25.70
N VAL A 7 -50.01 12.89 26.73
CA VAL A 7 -49.19 12.83 27.95
C VAL A 7 -48.09 11.78 27.90
N PHE A 8 -48.26 10.70 27.10
CA PHE A 8 -47.30 9.58 27.06
C PHE A 8 -46.23 9.74 26.01
N LEU A 9 -46.46 10.50 24.92
CA LEU A 9 -45.49 10.59 23.81
C LEU A 9 -44.37 11.61 24.06
N LYS A 10 -44.56 12.62 24.87
CA LYS A 10 -43.55 13.66 25.13
C LYS A 10 -42.28 13.20 25.86
N PRO A 11 -42.34 12.31 26.89
CA PRO A 11 -41.11 11.88 27.56
C PRO A 11 -40.30 10.88 26.75
N VAL A 12 -40.95 10.07 25.89
CA VAL A 12 -40.24 9.08 25.05
C VAL A 12 -39.46 9.74 23.92
N MET A 13 -40.05 10.76 23.26
CA MET A 13 -39.36 11.52 22.24
C MET A 13 -38.16 12.31 22.77
N LYS A 14 -38.26 12.90 23.98
CA LYS A 14 -37.11 13.58 24.60
C LYS A 14 -35.95 12.61 24.90
N LYS A 15 -36.23 11.40 25.35
CA LYS A 15 -35.21 10.38 25.60
C LYS A 15 -34.53 9.89 24.30
N ILE A 16 -35.29 9.74 23.21
CA ILE A 16 -34.76 9.33 21.92
C ILE A 16 -33.84 10.42 21.33
N ILE A 17 -34.24 11.70 21.44
CA ILE A 17 -33.43 12.83 20.96
C ILE A 17 -32.12 12.94 21.78
N THR A 18 -32.18 12.75 23.09
CA THR A 18 -30.98 12.81 23.96
C THR A 18 -30.01 11.66 23.65
N ILE A 19 -30.50 10.45 23.38
CA ILE A 19 -29.68 9.31 23.00
C ILE A 19 -29.04 9.51 21.62
N ALA A 20 -29.78 10.10 20.66
CA ALA A 20 -29.24 10.38 19.32
C ALA A 20 -28.14 11.45 19.36
N ILE A 21 -28.22 12.46 20.20
CA ILE A 21 -27.21 13.50 20.35
C ILE A 21 -25.95 12.94 21.03
N CYS A 22 -26.08 12.06 22.02
CA CYS A 22 -24.92 11.38 22.63
C CYS A 22 -24.22 10.42 21.69
N ALA A 23 -24.94 9.74 20.77
CA ALA A 23 -24.34 8.87 19.79
C ALA A 23 -23.56 9.62 18.69
N PHE A 24 -23.93 10.86 18.38
CA PHE A 24 -23.23 11.69 17.39
C PHE A 24 -21.95 12.35 17.93
N ALA A 25 -21.83 12.51 19.25
CA ALA A 25 -20.66 13.14 19.88
C ALA A 25 -19.45 12.21 20.04
N VAL A 26 -19.61 10.90 19.85
CA VAL A 26 -18.52 9.92 20.03
C VAL A 26 -17.79 9.61 18.70
N PHE A 27 -18.24 10.13 17.56
CA PHE A 27 -17.65 9.82 16.24
C PHE A 27 -16.68 10.89 15.71
N THR A 28 -16.32 11.89 16.48
CA THR A 28 -15.15 12.71 16.22
C THR A 28 -13.92 12.00 16.78
N PHE A 29 -13.59 10.85 16.23
CA PHE A 29 -12.26 10.28 16.39
C PHE A 29 -11.29 11.27 15.77
N ALA A 30 -10.64 12.06 16.65
CA ALA A 30 -9.54 12.89 16.25
C ALA A 30 -8.54 12.01 15.51
N HIS A 31 -8.42 12.19 14.20
CA HIS A 31 -7.28 11.71 13.42
C HIS A 31 -6.08 12.49 13.96
N THR A 32 -5.54 12.05 15.09
CA THR A 32 -4.23 12.48 15.53
C THR A 32 -3.25 11.95 14.49
N HIS A 33 -2.91 12.78 13.52
CA HIS A 33 -1.72 12.59 12.71
C HIS A 33 -0.53 12.59 13.68
N THR A 34 -0.23 11.43 14.24
CA THR A 34 1.05 11.22 14.91
C THR A 34 2.10 11.34 13.81
N ASN A 35 2.80 12.46 13.81
CA ASN A 35 3.94 12.72 12.93
C ASN A 35 5.10 11.81 13.35
N THR A 36 4.88 10.49 13.24
CA THR A 36 5.87 9.47 13.56
C THR A 36 6.94 9.52 12.49
N LYS A 37 8.14 9.95 12.87
CA LYS A 37 9.31 9.97 11.99
C LYS A 37 9.44 8.62 11.29
N LEU A 38 9.44 8.62 9.96
CA LEU A 38 9.55 7.40 9.17
C LEU A 38 10.88 6.71 9.44
N THR A 39 10.82 5.40 9.68
CA THR A 39 12.04 4.59 9.84
C THR A 39 12.83 4.56 8.54
N TYR A 40 14.13 4.31 8.63
CA TYR A 40 14.98 4.16 7.45
C TYR A 40 14.48 3.04 6.52
N GLU A 41 14.05 1.91 7.08
CA GLU A 41 13.46 0.80 6.31
C GLU A 41 12.20 1.23 5.55
N THR A 42 11.25 1.90 6.21
CA THR A 42 10.04 2.41 5.56
C THR A 42 10.37 3.34 4.41
N LYS A 43 11.35 4.25 4.58
CA LYS A 43 11.78 5.16 3.52
C LYS A 43 12.35 4.41 2.31
N ILE A 44 13.20 3.40 2.52
CA ILE A 44 13.78 2.58 1.45
C ILE A 44 12.68 1.87 0.67
N VAL A 45 11.78 1.18 1.36
CA VAL A 45 10.70 0.42 0.71
C VAL A 45 9.75 1.34 -0.05
N ALA A 46 9.31 2.44 0.56
CA ALA A 46 8.42 3.40 -0.09
C ALA A 46 9.08 4.07 -1.31
N ALA A 47 10.35 4.47 -1.20
CA ALA A 47 11.10 5.04 -2.31
C ALA A 47 11.25 4.04 -3.47
N THR A 48 11.45 2.74 -3.16
CA THR A 48 11.49 1.67 -4.18
C THR A 48 10.16 1.57 -4.91
N ILE A 49 9.05 1.47 -4.17
CA ILE A 49 7.69 1.37 -4.74
C ILE A 49 7.41 2.56 -5.67
N LEU A 50 7.71 3.77 -5.21
CA LEU A 50 7.52 5.00 -6.00
C LEU A 50 8.38 5.03 -7.25
N ALA A 51 9.67 4.69 -7.12
CA ALA A 51 10.59 4.71 -8.25
C ALA A 51 10.19 3.72 -9.35
N GLU A 52 9.69 2.54 -8.96
CA GLU A 52 9.33 1.46 -9.87
C GLU A 52 7.91 1.60 -10.45
N ALA A 53 6.96 2.18 -9.70
CA ALA A 53 5.54 2.07 -10.08
C ALA A 53 4.67 3.31 -9.85
N ARG A 54 5.21 4.51 -9.55
CA ARG A 54 4.36 5.70 -9.36
C ARG A 54 3.52 6.06 -10.59
N GLY A 55 3.99 5.73 -11.79
CA GLY A 55 3.25 5.93 -13.04
C GLY A 55 2.14 4.90 -13.31
N GLU A 56 2.10 3.81 -12.55
CA GLU A 56 1.15 2.70 -12.73
C GLU A 56 -0.10 2.82 -11.81
N GLY A 57 -0.22 3.92 -11.06
CA GLY A 57 -1.29 4.12 -10.10
C GLY A 57 -1.22 3.17 -8.89
N HIS A 58 -2.27 3.16 -8.08
CA HIS A 58 -2.32 2.40 -6.82
C HIS A 58 -2.15 0.89 -7.03
N GLY A 59 -2.78 0.32 -8.07
CA GLY A 59 -2.69 -1.11 -8.39
C GLY A 59 -1.27 -1.55 -8.73
N GLY A 60 -0.55 -0.77 -9.54
CA GLY A 60 0.84 -1.05 -9.89
C GLY A 60 1.79 -0.91 -8.71
N MET A 61 1.60 0.13 -7.88
CA MET A 61 2.38 0.29 -6.64
C MET A 61 2.14 -0.85 -5.65
N TYR A 62 0.87 -1.29 -5.49
CA TYR A 62 0.56 -2.46 -4.66
C TYR A 62 1.24 -3.72 -5.21
N ALA A 63 1.21 -3.93 -6.52
CA ALA A 63 1.82 -5.10 -7.15
C ALA A 63 3.35 -5.15 -6.92
N VAL A 64 4.06 -4.03 -7.06
CA VAL A 64 5.50 -3.97 -6.74
C VAL A 64 5.75 -4.23 -5.26
N ALA A 65 4.94 -3.66 -4.36
CA ALA A 65 5.02 -3.92 -2.93
C ALA A 65 4.80 -5.41 -2.60
N ALA A 66 3.80 -6.06 -3.24
CA ALA A 66 3.54 -7.49 -3.08
C ALA A 66 4.71 -8.37 -3.54
N VAL A 67 5.41 -7.98 -4.63
CA VAL A 67 6.65 -8.67 -5.05
C VAL A 67 7.77 -8.49 -4.03
N ILE A 68 7.94 -7.30 -3.44
CA ILE A 68 8.91 -7.09 -2.37
C ILE A 68 8.59 -8.00 -1.17
N ALA A 69 7.31 -8.07 -0.76
CA ALA A 69 6.85 -8.94 0.31
C ALA A 69 7.09 -10.43 0.00
N GLN A 70 6.82 -10.86 -1.24
CA GLN A 70 7.06 -12.24 -1.69
C GLN A 70 8.54 -12.60 -1.64
N ARG A 71 9.41 -11.74 -2.16
CA ARG A 71 10.87 -11.95 -2.11
C ARG A 71 11.41 -11.96 -0.68
N ALA A 72 10.89 -11.09 0.20
CA ALA A 72 11.27 -11.06 1.62
C ALA A 72 10.90 -12.37 2.31
N PHE A 73 9.70 -12.89 2.05
CA PHE A 73 9.24 -14.17 2.58
C PHE A 73 10.10 -15.36 2.09
N GLU A 74 10.27 -15.50 0.77
CA GLU A 74 11.01 -16.62 0.17
C GLU A 74 12.48 -16.65 0.61
N ARG A 75 13.10 -15.48 0.70
CA ARG A 75 14.53 -15.36 0.96
C ARG A 75 14.87 -15.21 2.44
N LYS A 76 13.87 -15.17 3.32
CA LYS A 76 14.02 -14.90 4.76
C LYS A 76 14.85 -13.63 5.02
N ARG A 77 14.52 -12.55 4.29
CA ARG A 77 15.20 -11.25 4.35
C ARG A 77 14.21 -10.15 4.74
N THR A 78 14.74 -9.04 5.26
CA THR A 78 13.91 -7.86 5.46
C THR A 78 13.52 -7.22 4.12
N PRO A 79 12.37 -6.52 4.02
CA PRO A 79 12.00 -5.78 2.83
C PRO A 79 13.07 -4.79 2.38
N LYS A 80 13.77 -4.14 3.31
CA LYS A 80 14.90 -3.25 3.03
C LYS A 80 16.05 -3.99 2.31
N GLU A 81 16.45 -5.16 2.82
CA GLU A 81 17.52 -5.97 2.20
C GLU A 81 17.12 -6.42 0.80
N VAL A 82 15.85 -6.77 0.58
CA VAL A 82 15.32 -7.09 -0.75
C VAL A 82 15.43 -5.89 -1.69
N CYS A 83 15.03 -4.70 -1.24
CA CYS A 83 15.09 -3.48 -2.04
C CYS A 83 16.53 -3.08 -2.40
N LEU A 84 17.46 -3.19 -1.45
CA LEU A 84 18.85 -2.77 -1.63
C LEU A 84 19.77 -3.85 -2.22
N LYS A 85 19.25 -5.05 -2.50
CA LYS A 85 20.06 -6.10 -3.15
C LYS A 85 20.55 -5.61 -4.52
N PRO A 86 21.86 -5.68 -4.81
CA PRO A 86 22.41 -5.26 -6.10
C PRO A 86 21.65 -5.85 -7.29
N TYR A 87 21.38 -5.02 -8.29
CA TYR A 87 20.66 -5.36 -9.53
C TYR A 87 19.21 -5.84 -9.36
N GLN A 88 18.64 -5.74 -8.16
CA GLN A 88 17.27 -6.18 -7.91
C GLN A 88 16.23 -5.14 -8.33
N PHE A 89 16.53 -3.86 -8.05
CA PHE A 89 15.74 -2.70 -8.46
C PHE A 89 16.68 -1.66 -9.06
N SER A 90 16.44 -1.30 -10.32
CA SER A 90 17.32 -0.41 -11.08
C SER A 90 17.39 1.00 -10.49
N CYS A 91 16.37 1.39 -9.76
CA CYS A 91 16.31 2.70 -9.10
C CYS A 91 17.43 2.92 -8.07
N TRP A 92 18.08 1.86 -7.58
CA TRP A 92 19.20 1.94 -6.64
C TRP A 92 20.58 1.90 -7.29
N ASN A 93 20.68 1.64 -8.60
CA ASN A 93 21.96 1.55 -9.27
C ASN A 93 22.71 2.90 -9.21
N GLY A 94 23.83 2.95 -8.48
CA GLY A 94 24.62 4.17 -8.26
C GLY A 94 23.90 5.26 -7.47
N LYS A 95 22.81 4.95 -6.76
CA LYS A 95 22.01 5.92 -6.01
C LYS A 95 21.91 5.58 -4.53
N THR A 96 21.64 6.60 -3.73
CA THR A 96 21.40 6.51 -2.29
C THR A 96 19.96 6.96 -1.97
N LEU A 97 19.50 6.76 -0.73
CA LEU A 97 18.21 7.26 -0.29
C LEU A 97 18.09 8.79 -0.50
N LYS A 98 19.16 9.56 -0.25
CA LYS A 98 19.17 11.00 -0.44
C LYS A 98 18.77 11.42 -1.85
N SER A 99 19.21 10.66 -2.86
CA SER A 99 18.86 10.96 -4.27
C SER A 99 17.41 10.61 -4.64
N LEU A 100 16.76 9.75 -3.88
CA LEU A 100 15.36 9.33 -4.09
C LEU A 100 14.37 9.94 -3.08
N GLU A 101 14.86 10.67 -2.07
CA GLU A 101 14.02 11.17 -0.97
C GLU A 101 12.95 12.17 -1.45
N HIS A 102 13.19 12.87 -2.57
CA HIS A 102 12.21 13.75 -3.18
C HIS A 102 10.92 13.02 -3.58
N LEU A 103 10.97 11.71 -3.89
CA LEU A 103 9.80 10.90 -4.22
C LEU A 103 8.84 10.78 -3.03
N LEU A 104 9.38 10.81 -1.80
CA LEU A 104 8.60 10.71 -0.56
C LEU A 104 7.80 11.98 -0.22
N LYS A 105 7.87 13.00 -1.07
CA LYS A 105 7.12 14.26 -0.97
C LYS A 105 6.10 14.43 -2.11
N GLY A 106 6.03 13.46 -3.02
CA GLY A 106 5.15 13.50 -4.19
C GLY A 106 3.70 13.05 -3.87
N PRO A 107 2.78 13.22 -4.83
CA PRO A 107 1.35 12.95 -4.62
C PRO A 107 1.00 11.53 -4.16
N GLN A 108 1.81 10.52 -4.54
CA GLN A 108 1.58 9.13 -4.17
C GLN A 108 2.41 8.67 -2.96
N ALA A 109 3.14 9.59 -2.32
CA ALA A 109 4.04 9.27 -1.21
C ALA A 109 3.30 8.62 -0.04
N ASP A 110 2.15 9.16 0.36
CA ASP A 110 1.37 8.65 1.49
C ASP A 110 0.94 7.20 1.25
N TYR A 111 0.48 6.88 0.06
CA TYR A 111 0.10 5.51 -0.30
C TYR A 111 1.30 4.56 -0.29
N ALA A 112 2.42 4.94 -0.87
CA ALA A 112 3.64 4.12 -0.86
C ALA A 112 4.18 3.91 0.56
N ILE A 113 4.10 4.94 1.42
CA ILE A 113 4.49 4.87 2.84
C ILE A 113 3.54 3.91 3.59
N ALA A 114 2.24 3.98 3.34
CA ALA A 114 1.27 3.06 3.93
C ALA A 114 1.55 1.61 3.52
N LEU A 115 1.84 1.34 2.24
CA LEU A 115 2.25 0.02 1.77
C LEU A 115 3.55 -0.44 2.46
N ALA A 116 4.55 0.43 2.57
CA ALA A 116 5.82 0.09 3.20
C ALA A 116 5.68 -0.22 4.70
N LYS A 117 4.85 0.52 5.43
CA LYS A 117 4.56 0.26 6.85
C LYS A 117 3.86 -1.09 7.05
N ASN A 118 3.02 -1.49 6.11
CA ASN A 118 2.20 -2.71 6.18
C ASN A 118 2.73 -3.83 5.27
N ILE A 119 3.97 -3.77 4.82
CA ILE A 119 4.52 -4.64 3.77
C ILE A 119 4.36 -6.13 4.07
N LYS A 120 4.46 -6.55 5.33
CA LYS A 120 4.31 -7.94 5.76
C LYS A 120 2.86 -8.45 5.74
N LEU A 121 1.88 -7.53 5.72
CA LEU A 121 0.45 -7.83 5.73
C LEU A 121 -0.16 -7.82 4.33
N LEU A 122 0.60 -7.43 3.30
CA LEU A 122 0.09 -7.36 1.95
C LEU A 122 -0.21 -8.74 1.38
N SER A 123 -1.31 -8.83 0.61
CA SER A 123 -1.65 -10.05 -0.10
C SER A 123 -0.65 -10.32 -1.24
N ARG A 124 0.15 -11.35 -1.08
CA ARG A 124 1.09 -11.82 -2.10
C ARG A 124 0.39 -12.52 -3.27
N ASP A 125 -0.82 -13.03 -3.03
CA ASP A 125 -1.68 -13.60 -4.07
C ASP A 125 -2.16 -12.54 -5.08
N PHE A 126 -2.21 -11.26 -4.68
CA PHE A 126 -2.54 -10.18 -5.60
C PHE A 126 -1.71 -10.22 -6.90
N VAL A 127 -0.46 -10.64 -6.81
CA VAL A 127 0.44 -10.85 -7.96
C VAL A 127 0.64 -12.34 -8.32
N GLY A 128 -0.22 -13.26 -7.79
CA GLY A 128 -0.08 -14.70 -8.00
C GLY A 128 1.23 -15.27 -7.43
N PHE A 129 1.66 -14.76 -6.27
CA PHE A 129 2.94 -15.12 -5.63
C PHE A 129 4.16 -14.89 -6.53
N ALA A 130 4.07 -13.94 -7.45
CA ALA A 130 5.18 -13.60 -8.35
C ALA A 130 6.36 -13.02 -7.56
N ASN A 131 7.56 -13.40 -7.95
CA ASN A 131 8.82 -12.89 -7.41
C ASN A 131 9.68 -12.18 -8.46
N HIS A 132 9.21 -12.14 -9.72
CA HIS A 132 9.82 -11.41 -10.83
C HIS A 132 8.77 -10.65 -11.63
N TYR A 133 9.17 -9.52 -12.22
CA TYR A 133 8.34 -8.78 -13.18
C TYR A 133 9.23 -8.02 -14.16
N HIS A 134 8.67 -7.70 -15.31
CA HIS A 134 9.24 -6.78 -16.28
C HIS A 134 8.15 -5.96 -16.96
N ALA A 135 8.51 -4.82 -17.54
CA ALA A 135 7.58 -3.99 -18.26
C ALA A 135 7.11 -4.68 -19.57
N THR A 136 5.80 -4.65 -19.84
CA THR A 136 5.20 -5.32 -21.01
C THR A 136 5.70 -4.77 -22.35
N TRP A 137 6.08 -3.48 -22.38
CA TRP A 137 6.59 -2.80 -23.57
C TRP A 137 8.06 -3.12 -23.91
N MET A 138 8.76 -3.90 -23.07
CA MET A 138 10.15 -4.31 -23.37
C MET A 138 10.22 -5.14 -24.65
N LYS A 139 10.88 -4.62 -25.67
CA LYS A 139 11.11 -5.34 -26.95
C LYS A 139 11.88 -6.65 -26.76
N LYS A 140 12.89 -6.65 -25.88
CA LYS A 140 13.69 -7.82 -25.52
C LYS A 140 13.38 -8.25 -24.10
N LYS A 141 12.64 -9.34 -23.95
CA LYS A 141 12.33 -9.92 -22.63
C LYS A 141 13.61 -10.35 -21.90
N PRO A 142 13.65 -10.22 -20.56
CA PRO A 142 14.73 -10.77 -19.76
C PRO A 142 14.90 -12.28 -20.00
N TYR A 143 16.13 -12.78 -19.90
CA TYR A 143 16.43 -14.20 -20.16
C TYR A 143 15.57 -15.15 -19.33
N TRP A 144 15.32 -14.78 -18.07
CA TRP A 144 14.52 -15.58 -17.14
C TRP A 144 13.01 -15.63 -17.50
N ALA A 145 12.51 -14.72 -18.34
CA ALA A 145 11.12 -14.69 -18.83
C ALA A 145 10.92 -15.39 -20.17
N LYS A 146 12.01 -15.76 -20.86
CA LYS A 146 11.92 -16.42 -22.18
C LYS A 146 11.19 -17.76 -22.05
N GLY A 147 10.21 -18.00 -22.94
CA GLY A 147 9.41 -19.22 -22.97
C GLY A 147 8.42 -19.38 -21.82
N LYS A 148 8.35 -18.43 -20.88
CA LYS A 148 7.42 -18.49 -19.75
C LYS A 148 6.22 -17.59 -19.95
N LYS A 149 5.08 -18.01 -19.41
CA LYS A 149 3.86 -17.19 -19.34
C LYS A 149 3.83 -16.44 -18.02
N PRO A 150 3.42 -15.15 -18.01
CA PRO A 150 3.22 -14.44 -16.76
C PRO A 150 2.04 -15.04 -15.98
N VAL A 151 2.11 -15.04 -14.66
CA VAL A 151 0.98 -15.44 -13.79
C VAL A 151 -0.05 -14.34 -13.68
N LYS A 152 0.37 -13.07 -13.83
CA LYS A 152 -0.52 -11.89 -13.91
C LYS A 152 0.09 -10.79 -14.77
N VAL A 153 -0.79 -9.92 -15.28
CA VAL A 153 -0.41 -8.64 -15.88
C VAL A 153 -1.22 -7.56 -15.16
N ILE A 154 -0.53 -6.56 -14.61
CA ILE A 154 -1.14 -5.44 -13.87
C ILE A 154 -0.48 -4.16 -14.39
N GLY A 155 -1.29 -3.24 -14.92
CA GLY A 155 -0.76 -2.06 -15.60
C GLY A 155 0.19 -2.45 -16.72
N GLN A 156 1.35 -1.84 -16.74
CA GLN A 156 2.40 -2.13 -17.74
C GLN A 156 3.43 -3.17 -17.26
N HIS A 157 3.11 -4.00 -16.27
CA HIS A 157 4.01 -5.01 -15.75
C HIS A 157 3.46 -6.43 -15.92
N ALA A 158 4.29 -7.34 -16.41
CA ALA A 158 4.05 -8.78 -16.46
C ALA A 158 4.78 -9.46 -15.31
N PHE A 159 4.05 -10.20 -14.48
CA PHE A 159 4.51 -10.82 -13.24
C PHE A 159 4.73 -12.32 -13.42
N TYR A 160 5.80 -12.86 -12.85
CA TYR A 160 6.22 -14.24 -12.99
C TYR A 160 6.60 -14.84 -11.64
N LYS A 161 6.20 -16.09 -11.41
CA LYS A 161 6.66 -16.93 -10.31
C LYS A 161 7.77 -17.83 -10.83
N LEU A 162 8.99 -17.69 -10.29
CA LEU A 162 10.19 -18.42 -10.69
C LEU A 162 10.81 -19.17 -9.51
#